data_e14f87833ba2f39c149a98c0553ac983
#
_entry.id   e14f87833ba2f39c149a98c0553ac983
#
_cell.length_a   1.000
_cell.length_b   1.000
_cell.length_c   1.000
_cell.angle_alpha   90.00
_cell.angle_beta   90.00
_cell.angle_gamma   90.00
#
_symmetry.space_group_name_H-M   'P 1'
#
loop_
_entity.id
_entity.type
_entity.pdbx_description
1 polymer ?
#
loop_
_entity_poly.entity_id
_entity_poly.type
_entity_poly.pdbx_seq_one_letter_code
_entity_poly.pdbx_strand_id
1 'polypeptide(L)'
;MIIGSAAAVAGYAIGKFLPKSSGDKLYLRPPGAVDDFDDLCVKCGQCVQVCPYHSISLLDIEDGYSSGSAHIDAKERGCYLCDLFPCVLACPSGALDHATKVVGDVKMGVAVLSETAACLSVKRENLSEAGVKHLLDRK
;
A
#
# COMPACT_ATOMS: atom_id res chain seq x y z
N MET A 1 28.03 -33.73 -25.06
CA MET A 1 27.66 -32.72 -24.05
C MET A 1 26.84 -31.56 -24.66
N ILE A 2 25.59 -31.77 -25.10
CA ILE A 2 24.73 -30.73 -25.74
C ILE A 2 23.32 -30.65 -25.09
N ILE A 3 23.12 -31.29 -23.97
CA ILE A 3 21.79 -31.38 -23.34
C ILE A 3 21.53 -30.17 -22.38
N GLY A 4 22.56 -29.44 -21.95
CA GLY A 4 22.42 -28.34 -20.98
C GLY A 4 21.90 -27.02 -21.57
N SER A 5 22.07 -26.75 -22.85
CA SER A 5 21.71 -25.46 -23.45
C SER A 5 20.22 -25.33 -23.81
N ALA A 6 19.55 -26.43 -24.14
CA ALA A 6 18.12 -26.44 -24.48
C ALA A 6 17.24 -26.18 -23.27
N ALA A 7 17.61 -26.71 -22.11
CA ALA A 7 16.85 -26.49 -20.86
C ALA A 7 16.93 -25.04 -20.37
N ALA A 8 18.06 -24.37 -20.52
CA ALA A 8 18.24 -22.97 -20.13
C ALA A 8 17.41 -22.01 -21.01
N VAL A 9 17.35 -22.27 -22.32
CA VAL A 9 16.56 -21.46 -23.26
C VAL A 9 15.08 -21.68 -23.06
N ALA A 10 14.65 -22.91 -22.79
CA ALA A 10 13.25 -23.21 -22.47
C ALA A 10 12.80 -22.54 -21.15
N GLY A 11 13.63 -22.56 -20.10
CA GLY A 11 13.34 -21.89 -18.84
C GLY A 11 13.22 -20.37 -18.98
N TYR A 12 14.09 -19.75 -19.79
CA TYR A 12 14.03 -18.32 -20.07
C TYR A 12 12.78 -17.92 -20.87
N ALA A 13 12.39 -18.73 -21.85
CA ALA A 13 11.18 -18.50 -22.64
C ALA A 13 9.91 -18.67 -21.82
N ILE A 14 9.84 -19.68 -20.95
CA ILE A 14 8.71 -19.92 -20.04
C ILE A 14 8.61 -18.78 -19.02
N GLY A 15 9.73 -18.27 -18.49
CA GLY A 15 9.73 -17.13 -17.57
C GLY A 15 9.18 -15.83 -18.18
N LYS A 16 9.29 -15.64 -19.50
CA LYS A 16 8.68 -14.50 -20.21
C LYS A 16 7.18 -14.67 -20.49
N PHE A 17 6.70 -15.90 -20.54
CA PHE A 17 5.29 -16.22 -20.81
C PHE A 17 4.44 -16.43 -19.54
N LEU A 18 5.07 -16.57 -18.38
CA LEU A 18 4.31 -16.52 -17.13
C LEU A 18 3.72 -15.11 -17.02
N PRO A 19 2.39 -14.98 -16.92
CA PRO A 19 1.80 -13.68 -16.66
C PRO A 19 2.46 -13.18 -15.37
N LYS A 20 3.14 -12.04 -15.48
CA LYS A 20 3.56 -11.27 -14.33
C LYS A 20 2.27 -10.99 -13.57
N SER A 21 2.00 -11.76 -12.53
CA SER A 21 0.83 -11.62 -11.68
C SER A 21 1.03 -10.35 -10.84
N SER A 22 0.91 -9.26 -11.53
CA SER A 22 0.75 -7.93 -10.97
C SER A 22 -0.63 -7.48 -11.42
N GLY A 23 -1.65 -8.00 -10.81
CA GLY A 23 -2.75 -7.13 -10.55
C GLY A 23 -2.12 -5.95 -9.81
N ASP A 24 -2.23 -4.74 -10.36
CA ASP A 24 -1.86 -3.48 -9.72
C ASP A 24 -2.68 -3.26 -8.43
N LYS A 25 -2.55 -4.17 -7.49
CA LYS A 25 -3.02 -3.95 -6.14
C LYS A 25 -2.01 -3.03 -5.49
N LEU A 26 -2.31 -1.75 -5.52
CA LEU A 26 -1.52 -0.75 -4.81
C LEU A 26 -1.67 -0.98 -3.31
N TYR A 27 -0.74 -1.72 -2.74
CA TYR A 27 -0.71 -1.96 -1.30
C TYR A 27 -0.10 -0.77 -0.58
N LEU A 28 -0.81 -0.27 0.41
CA LEU A 28 -0.28 0.74 1.31
C LEU A 28 0.68 0.06 2.28
N ARG A 29 1.94 0.51 2.31
CA ARG A 29 2.95 -0.01 3.22
C ARG A 29 2.79 0.61 4.62
N PRO A 30 3.26 -0.06 5.68
CA PRO A 30 3.29 0.52 7.02
C PRO A 30 4.11 1.82 7.09
N PRO A 31 3.86 2.69 8.08
CA PRO A 31 4.65 3.91 8.30
C PRO A 31 6.15 3.61 8.36
N GLY A 32 6.95 4.47 7.75
CA GLY A 32 8.41 4.33 7.73
C GLY A 32 8.95 3.26 6.78
N ALA A 33 8.11 2.67 5.91
CA ALA A 33 8.60 1.72 4.91
C ALA A 33 9.63 2.37 4.00
N VAL A 34 10.78 1.70 3.82
CA VAL A 34 11.83 2.11 2.90
C VAL A 34 11.49 1.70 1.47
N ASP A 35 12.20 2.28 0.48
CA ASP A 35 11.90 2.02 -0.93
C ASP A 35 12.05 0.52 -1.28
N ASP A 36 13.05 -0.16 -0.71
CA ASP A 36 13.30 -1.59 -0.88
C ASP A 36 12.59 -2.46 0.18
N PHE A 37 11.43 -2.03 0.64
CA PHE A 37 10.70 -2.66 1.73
C PHE A 37 10.50 -4.17 1.55
N ASP A 38 10.11 -4.61 0.35
CA ASP A 38 9.80 -6.02 0.08
C ASP A 38 11.03 -6.92 0.14
N ASP A 39 12.22 -6.38 -0.21
CA ASP A 39 13.49 -7.09 -0.13
C ASP A 39 14.01 -7.20 1.30
N LEU A 40 13.80 -6.16 2.11
CA LEU A 40 14.26 -6.07 3.49
C LEU A 40 13.30 -6.70 4.50
N CYS A 41 12.02 -6.84 4.14
CA CYS A 41 11.01 -7.40 5.01
C CYS A 41 11.21 -8.90 5.22
N VAL A 42 11.63 -9.30 6.40
CA VAL A 42 11.79 -10.72 6.79
C VAL A 42 10.47 -11.41 7.13
N LYS A 43 9.34 -10.75 6.89
CA LYS A 43 7.98 -11.31 7.03
C LYS A 43 7.68 -11.87 8.44
N CYS A 44 8.31 -11.30 9.47
CA CYS A 44 8.23 -11.80 10.85
C CYS A 44 6.90 -11.49 11.56
N GLY A 45 6.06 -10.59 11.00
CA GLY A 45 4.77 -10.23 11.58
C GLY A 45 4.80 -9.38 12.86
N GLN A 46 5.98 -8.95 13.33
CA GLN A 46 6.07 -8.14 14.56
C GLN A 46 5.27 -6.84 14.47
N CYS A 47 5.35 -6.14 13.33
CA CYS A 47 4.59 -4.91 13.10
C CYS A 47 3.07 -5.13 13.15
N VAL A 48 2.59 -6.32 12.76
CA VAL A 48 1.17 -6.70 12.85
C VAL A 48 0.75 -6.85 14.31
N GLN A 49 1.57 -7.53 15.11
CA GLN A 49 1.27 -7.83 16.52
C GLN A 49 1.25 -6.59 17.42
N VAL A 50 2.15 -5.65 17.18
CA VAL A 50 2.24 -4.43 17.99
C VAL A 50 1.28 -3.33 17.57
N CYS A 51 0.56 -3.50 16.45
CA CYS A 51 -0.39 -2.50 15.98
C CYS A 51 -1.64 -2.46 16.88
N PRO A 52 -1.86 -1.39 17.66
CA PRO A 52 -2.99 -1.33 18.60
C PRO A 52 -4.35 -1.28 17.91
N TYR A 53 -4.36 -0.88 16.63
CA TYR A 53 -5.57 -0.77 15.83
C TYR A 53 -5.76 -1.93 14.85
N HIS A 54 -4.84 -2.89 14.82
CA HIS A 54 -4.87 -4.04 13.89
C HIS A 54 -5.05 -3.61 12.43
N SER A 55 -4.38 -2.52 12.05
CA SER A 55 -4.45 -1.95 10.69
C SER A 55 -3.45 -2.59 9.72
N ILE A 56 -2.52 -3.39 10.25
CA ILE A 56 -1.49 -4.05 9.46
C ILE A 56 -1.83 -5.52 9.35
N SER A 57 -1.79 -6.06 8.15
CA SER A 57 -1.94 -7.49 7.84
C SER A 57 -0.78 -7.97 6.96
N LEU A 58 -0.68 -9.28 6.76
CA LEU A 58 0.31 -9.87 5.86
C LEU A 58 -0.37 -10.20 4.54
N LEU A 59 0.33 -9.99 3.43
CA LEU A 59 -0.14 -10.33 2.10
C LEU A 59 -0.25 -11.85 1.94
N ASP A 60 -1.27 -12.28 1.19
CA ASP A 60 -1.52 -13.67 0.92
C ASP A 60 -0.56 -14.26 -0.12
N ILE A 61 -0.59 -15.58 -0.28
CA ILE A 61 0.26 -16.33 -1.22
C ILE A 61 -0.02 -15.90 -2.67
N GLU A 62 -1.22 -15.45 -2.97
CA GLU A 62 -1.65 -15.01 -4.30
C GLU A 62 -0.97 -13.70 -4.75
N ASP A 63 -0.40 -12.95 -3.83
CA ASP A 63 0.23 -11.65 -4.11
C ASP A 63 1.68 -11.76 -4.61
N GLY A 64 2.13 -12.98 -4.94
CA GLY A 64 3.38 -13.25 -5.64
C GLY A 64 4.63 -12.89 -4.82
N TYR A 65 5.51 -12.06 -5.37
CA TYR A 65 6.79 -11.70 -4.74
C TYR A 65 6.64 -11.05 -3.36
N SER A 66 5.64 -10.21 -3.21
CA SER A 66 5.34 -9.51 -1.95
C SER A 66 4.58 -10.37 -0.94
N SER A 67 4.28 -11.64 -1.24
CA SER A 67 3.58 -12.56 -0.34
C SER A 67 4.22 -12.60 1.04
N GLY A 68 3.40 -12.48 2.09
CA GLY A 68 3.82 -12.44 3.48
C GLY A 68 4.40 -11.09 3.95
N SER A 69 4.59 -10.12 3.07
CA SER A 69 5.00 -8.77 3.45
C SER A 69 3.86 -8.03 4.17
N ALA A 70 4.23 -7.15 5.09
CA ALA A 70 3.25 -6.34 5.82
C ALA A 70 2.62 -5.27 4.91
N HIS A 71 1.30 -5.15 4.98
CA HIS A 71 0.55 -4.14 4.25
C HIS A 71 -0.61 -3.60 5.07
N ILE A 72 -1.21 -2.51 4.59
CA ILE A 72 -2.41 -1.90 5.14
C ILE A 72 -3.46 -1.88 4.04
N ASP A 73 -4.61 -2.51 4.27
CA ASP A 73 -5.79 -2.32 3.42
C ASP A 73 -6.60 -1.13 3.95
N ALA A 74 -6.46 0.01 3.28
CA ALA A 74 -7.15 1.22 3.66
C ALA A 74 -8.69 1.14 3.50
N LYS A 75 -9.19 0.15 2.76
CA LYS A 75 -10.64 -0.06 2.61
C LYS A 75 -11.23 -0.79 3.81
N GLU A 76 -10.46 -1.70 4.41
CA GLU A 76 -10.88 -2.41 5.61
C GLU A 76 -10.57 -1.60 6.86
N ARG A 77 -9.31 -1.22 7.02
CA ARG A 77 -8.86 -0.46 8.20
C ARG A 77 -7.61 0.34 7.91
N GLY A 78 -7.76 1.66 7.77
CA GLY A 78 -6.67 2.59 7.56
C GLY A 78 -5.70 2.69 8.75
N CYS A 79 -4.51 3.20 8.50
CA CYS A 79 -3.53 3.50 9.54
C CYS A 79 -3.96 4.76 10.33
N TYR A 80 -3.85 4.69 11.66
CA TYR A 80 -4.19 5.80 12.56
C TYR A 80 -3.00 6.72 12.84
N LEU A 81 -1.83 6.45 12.27
CA LEU A 81 -0.60 7.23 12.48
C LEU A 81 -0.33 7.46 13.98
N CYS A 82 -0.21 6.36 14.72
CA CYS A 82 -0.03 6.39 16.17
C CYS A 82 1.22 7.17 16.59
N ASP A 83 1.16 7.80 17.74
CA ASP A 83 2.36 8.35 18.37
C ASP A 83 3.42 7.25 18.59
N LEU A 84 4.69 7.59 18.36
CA LEU A 84 5.85 6.69 18.50
C LEU A 84 5.92 5.52 17.51
N PHE A 85 4.99 5.36 16.60
CA PHE A 85 4.99 4.30 15.58
C PHE A 85 5.48 2.94 16.11
N PRO A 86 4.72 2.24 16.96
CA PRO A 86 5.17 0.99 17.57
C PRO A 86 5.55 -0.07 16.53
N CYS A 87 4.90 -0.07 15.37
CA CYS A 87 5.24 -0.96 14.25
C CYS A 87 6.64 -0.70 13.68
N VAL A 88 7.07 0.57 13.62
CA VAL A 88 8.42 0.95 13.18
C VAL A 88 9.45 0.49 14.19
N LEU A 89 9.22 0.76 15.48
CA LEU A 89 10.14 0.37 16.56
C LEU A 89 10.29 -1.15 16.70
N ALA A 90 9.25 -1.91 16.35
CA ALA A 90 9.28 -3.37 16.44
C ALA A 90 9.91 -4.04 15.22
N CYS A 91 10.28 -3.31 14.17
CA CYS A 91 10.85 -3.89 12.96
C CYS A 91 12.33 -4.28 13.16
N PRO A 92 12.69 -5.58 13.14
CA PRO A 92 14.07 -6.00 13.41
C PRO A 92 14.97 -5.90 12.18
N SER A 93 14.40 -5.84 10.97
CA SER A 93 15.17 -5.91 9.73
C SER A 93 15.52 -4.54 9.14
N GLY A 94 14.97 -3.46 9.70
CA GLY A 94 15.13 -2.11 9.13
C GLY A 94 14.29 -1.86 7.88
N ALA A 95 13.39 -2.77 7.51
CA ALA A 95 12.41 -2.54 6.44
C ALA A 95 11.49 -1.34 6.76
N LEU A 96 11.30 -1.06 8.05
CA LEU A 96 10.69 0.17 8.54
C LEU A 96 11.80 1.03 9.18
N ASP A 97 12.00 2.22 8.67
CA ASP A 97 13.06 3.14 9.10
C ASP A 97 12.78 3.70 10.49
N HIS A 98 13.62 3.35 11.45
CA HIS A 98 13.56 3.82 12.84
C HIS A 98 13.81 5.34 13.00
N ALA A 99 14.27 6.01 11.95
CA ALA A 99 14.38 7.48 11.95
C ALA A 99 13.01 8.17 11.84
N THR A 100 11.99 7.44 11.37
CA THR A 100 10.59 7.94 11.28
C THR A 100 10.00 8.11 12.67
N LYS A 101 9.89 9.35 13.15
CA LYS A 101 9.41 9.67 14.50
C LYS A 101 8.17 10.54 14.53
N VAL A 102 7.93 11.28 13.48
CA VAL A 102 6.78 12.20 13.37
C VAL A 102 5.98 11.91 12.11
N VAL A 103 4.71 12.25 12.14
CA VAL A 103 3.79 12.02 11.00
C VAL A 103 4.29 12.65 9.70
N GLY A 104 5.03 13.76 9.79
CA GLY A 104 5.62 14.43 8.62
C GLY A 104 6.70 13.63 7.89
N ASP A 105 7.33 12.67 8.56
CA ASP A 105 8.37 11.81 7.97
C ASP A 105 7.77 10.59 7.25
N VAL A 106 6.48 10.34 7.44
CA VAL A 106 5.81 9.13 6.93
C VAL A 106 5.54 9.23 5.44
N LYS A 107 6.10 8.28 4.67
CA LYS A 107 5.88 8.15 3.23
C LYS A 107 5.04 6.91 2.94
N MET A 108 3.73 6.98 3.16
CA MET A 108 2.83 5.83 2.92
C MET A 108 2.22 5.83 1.52
N GLY A 109 2.23 6.96 0.83
CA GLY A 109 1.60 7.14 -0.46
C GLY A 109 0.76 8.42 -0.52
N VAL A 110 0.22 8.69 -1.69
CA VAL A 110 -0.65 9.84 -1.95
C VAL A 110 -2.04 9.33 -2.29
N ALA A 111 -3.05 9.87 -1.62
CA ALA A 111 -4.44 9.55 -1.95
C ALA A 111 -4.78 10.17 -3.31
N VAL A 112 -5.17 9.34 -4.27
CA VAL A 112 -5.60 9.77 -5.60
C VAL A 112 -7.08 9.47 -5.76
N LEU A 113 -7.84 10.47 -6.21
CA LEU A 113 -9.24 10.30 -6.53
C LEU A 113 -9.37 9.58 -7.87
N SER A 114 -9.73 8.30 -7.87
CA SER A 114 -9.84 7.49 -9.08
C SER A 114 -11.02 7.90 -9.97
N GLU A 115 -12.14 8.28 -9.35
CA GLU A 115 -13.35 8.70 -10.04
C GLU A 115 -13.88 10.03 -9.49
N THR A 116 -13.49 11.12 -10.12
CA THR A 116 -13.94 12.47 -9.74
C THR A 116 -15.45 12.66 -9.87
N ALA A 117 -16.08 12.00 -10.86
CA ALA A 117 -17.54 12.08 -11.08
C ALA A 117 -18.36 11.41 -9.96
N ALA A 118 -17.81 10.41 -9.26
CA ALA A 118 -18.48 9.71 -8.16
C ALA A 118 -18.29 10.42 -6.81
N CYS A 119 -17.32 11.33 -6.72
CA CYS A 119 -17.02 12.04 -5.48
C CYS A 119 -18.08 13.10 -5.15
N LEU A 120 -18.74 12.94 -4.00
CA LEU A 120 -19.80 13.86 -3.56
C LEU A 120 -19.30 15.29 -3.31
N SER A 121 -18.04 15.47 -2.93
CA SER A 121 -17.45 16.81 -2.73
C SER A 121 -17.25 17.54 -4.06
N VAL A 122 -16.72 16.86 -5.08
CA VAL A 122 -16.57 17.43 -6.44
C VAL A 122 -17.94 17.71 -7.05
N LYS A 123 -18.92 16.82 -6.83
CA LYS A 123 -20.29 17.03 -7.28
C LYS A 123 -20.96 18.21 -6.57
N ARG A 124 -20.58 18.48 -5.32
CA ARG A 124 -21.09 19.63 -4.53
C ARG A 124 -20.57 20.97 -5.01
N GLU A 125 -19.34 21.06 -5.47
CA GLU A 125 -18.82 22.31 -6.07
C GLU A 125 -19.62 22.69 -7.32
N ASN A 126 -19.93 21.71 -8.18
CA ASN A 126 -20.79 21.91 -9.33
C ASN A 126 -22.27 22.22 -8.96
N LEU A 127 -22.70 21.82 -7.75
CA LEU A 127 -24.03 22.13 -7.23
C LEU A 127 -24.08 23.45 -6.43
N SER A 128 -22.93 23.93 -5.91
CA SER A 128 -22.90 25.14 -5.08
C SER A 128 -23.16 26.39 -5.89
N GLU A 129 -22.75 26.47 -7.14
CA GLU A 129 -23.08 27.62 -8.00
C GLU A 129 -24.57 27.67 -8.36
N ALA A 130 -25.20 26.52 -8.58
CA ALA A 130 -26.64 26.46 -8.88
C ALA A 130 -27.53 26.51 -7.63
N GLY A 131 -27.10 25.86 -6.54
CA GLY A 131 -27.89 25.69 -5.31
C GLY A 131 -27.86 26.89 -4.39
N VAL A 132 -26.73 27.59 -4.29
CA VAL A 132 -26.61 28.82 -3.49
C VAL A 132 -27.41 29.95 -4.12
N LYS A 133 -27.44 30.04 -5.44
CA LYS A 133 -28.24 31.01 -6.17
C LYS A 133 -29.74 30.85 -5.90
N HIS A 134 -30.20 29.58 -5.87
CA HIS A 134 -31.62 29.27 -5.59
C HIS A 134 -32.04 29.52 -4.14
N LEU A 135 -31.11 29.48 -3.17
CA LEU A 135 -31.39 29.77 -1.77
C LEU A 135 -31.36 31.28 -1.48
N LEU A 136 -30.64 32.06 -2.26
CA LEU A 136 -30.58 33.52 -2.13
C LEU A 136 -31.78 34.23 -2.81
N ASP A 137 -32.39 33.64 -3.84
CA ASP A 137 -33.54 34.16 -4.57
C ASP A 137 -34.90 33.89 -3.83
N ARG A 138 -34.87 33.26 -2.64
CA ARG A 138 -36.06 32.98 -1.80
C ARG A 138 -36.28 34.00 -0.67
N LYS A 139 -35.97 35.27 -0.90
CA LYS A 139 -36.41 36.34 0.03
C LYS A 139 -37.44 37.23 -0.62
#